data_7fc24fdea92829773ac11cf4d585b1fa
#
_entry.id   7fc24fdea92829773ac11cf4d585b1fa
#
_cell.length_a   1.000
_cell.length_b   1.000
_cell.length_c   1.000
_cell.angle_alpha   90.00
_cell.angle_beta   90.00
_cell.angle_gamma   90.00
#
_symmetry.space_group_name_H-M   'P 1'
#
loop_
_entity.id
_entity.type
_entity.pdbx_description
1 polymer ?
#
loop_
_entity_poly.entity_id
_entity_poly.type
_entity_poly.pdbx_seq_one_letter_code
_entity_poly.pdbx_strand_id
1 'polypeptide(L)'
;MRAKVFSQTGYLARIGEIFNRPALLWLLIALAVRLLAGTVLHLYSEAQGFAGFYPLASGSDDRVFWSQAQSLLAGITPERIFCPYPYVLSALFSVFGPSLVAGKLLNIALGSLIVSIGVLIARELTAERPYNWRELRHPVNLAGLFLTIYPSAVFHSTQLLRDSLVVFLGIAAIYFALRIIRGYRGVWPWFGYGLALTLFYAFRPYAAFALATGFTLYLLYYRQTATTVLVSLFGALVAPWLADWGPFAWRYLVMFVEPVTVESFREEVYAIGGSAIGVTVDFTSIHGFLWTYAYSFFTAMFGPFIWQLRSPVVAVGLVESLPMLLFIPIWAKGIWRLLTRRSGEAGFLLFISLLLIGAIALFSANIGANIRLRLLPWNVFLIFAAVQFGERLQKSSGQSGRK
;
A
#
# COMPACT_ATOMS: atom_id res chain seq x y z
N MET A 1 -13.36 31.10 -47.83
CA MET A 1 -13.52 30.66 -46.43
C MET A 1 -13.93 29.18 -46.39
N ARG A 2 -13.01 28.26 -46.17
CA ARG A 2 -13.31 26.82 -45.98
C ARG A 2 -13.49 26.58 -44.50
N ALA A 3 -14.71 26.33 -44.05
CA ALA A 3 -15.02 25.88 -42.71
C ALA A 3 -14.27 24.56 -42.46
N LYS A 4 -13.34 24.56 -41.48
CA LYS A 4 -12.77 23.33 -40.95
C LYS A 4 -13.90 22.56 -40.28
N VAL A 5 -14.43 21.57 -40.98
CA VAL A 5 -15.26 20.54 -40.35
C VAL A 5 -14.39 19.83 -39.33
N PHE A 6 -14.60 20.11 -38.05
CA PHE A 6 -14.02 19.35 -36.93
C PHE A 6 -14.59 17.93 -37.08
N SER A 7 -13.81 17.03 -37.67
CA SER A 7 -14.26 15.68 -37.93
C SER A 7 -14.45 14.98 -36.56
N GLN A 8 -15.64 14.43 -36.31
CA GLN A 8 -15.97 13.58 -35.17
C GLN A 8 -14.98 12.41 -35.03
N THR A 9 -14.34 12.01 -36.13
CA THR A 9 -13.26 11.01 -36.18
C THR A 9 -12.04 11.39 -35.34
N GLY A 10 -11.67 12.67 -35.21
CA GLY A 10 -10.55 13.10 -34.38
C GLY A 10 -10.82 13.02 -32.89
N TYR A 11 -12.07 13.20 -32.44
CA TYR A 11 -12.44 13.10 -31.03
C TYR A 11 -12.49 11.64 -30.55
N LEU A 12 -13.09 10.76 -31.34
CA LEU A 12 -13.13 9.32 -31.08
C LEU A 12 -11.74 8.68 -31.11
N ALA A 13 -10.84 9.14 -31.98
CA ALA A 13 -9.45 8.70 -32.01
C ALA A 13 -8.71 9.10 -30.71
N ARG A 14 -8.88 10.33 -30.22
CA ARG A 14 -8.29 10.78 -28.95
C ARG A 14 -8.83 10.03 -27.73
N ILE A 15 -10.13 9.74 -27.71
CA ILE A 15 -10.72 8.89 -26.68
C ILE A 15 -10.10 7.49 -26.73
N GLY A 16 -9.93 6.91 -27.93
CA GLY A 16 -9.25 5.63 -28.13
C GLY A 16 -7.80 5.62 -27.62
N GLU A 17 -7.08 6.73 -27.75
CA GLU A 17 -5.72 6.88 -27.21
C GLU A 17 -5.69 6.86 -25.67
N ILE A 18 -6.70 7.45 -25.01
CA ILE A 18 -6.82 7.39 -23.53
C ILE A 18 -7.03 5.95 -23.08
N PHE A 19 -7.89 5.19 -23.74
CA PHE A 19 -8.14 3.78 -23.43
C PHE A 19 -6.91 2.89 -23.66
N ASN A 20 -6.01 3.28 -24.55
CA ASN A 20 -4.73 2.60 -24.75
C ASN A 20 -3.66 2.95 -23.69
N ARG A 21 -3.98 3.86 -22.76
CA ARG A 21 -3.13 4.19 -21.60
C ARG A 21 -3.68 3.53 -20.33
N PRO A 22 -3.29 2.29 -20.01
CA PRO A 22 -3.94 1.52 -18.94
C PRO A 22 -3.89 2.22 -17.58
N ALA A 23 -2.80 2.91 -17.25
CA ALA A 23 -2.66 3.62 -16.01
C ALA A 23 -3.68 4.77 -15.86
N LEU A 24 -3.95 5.51 -16.96
CA LEU A 24 -4.94 6.60 -16.96
C LEU A 24 -6.37 6.04 -16.91
N LEU A 25 -6.67 5.00 -17.70
CA LEU A 25 -7.97 4.34 -17.67
C LEU A 25 -8.34 3.88 -16.26
N TRP A 26 -7.45 3.13 -15.63
CA TRP A 26 -7.68 2.59 -14.30
C TRP A 26 -7.63 3.65 -13.20
N LEU A 27 -6.89 4.75 -13.39
CA LEU A 27 -6.97 5.94 -12.53
C LEU A 27 -8.39 6.51 -12.51
N LEU A 28 -8.98 6.73 -13.70
CA LEU A 28 -10.32 7.30 -13.82
C LEU A 28 -11.41 6.37 -13.26
N ILE A 29 -11.31 5.06 -13.55
CA ILE A 29 -12.26 4.07 -13.00
C ILE A 29 -12.13 4.02 -11.46
N ALA A 30 -10.91 3.96 -10.93
CA ALA A 30 -10.66 3.93 -9.49
C ALA A 30 -11.14 5.21 -8.80
N LEU A 31 -10.97 6.37 -9.45
CA LEU A 31 -11.47 7.65 -8.95
C LEU A 31 -13.00 7.65 -8.87
N ALA A 32 -13.68 7.21 -9.93
CA ALA A 32 -15.14 7.12 -9.95
C ALA A 32 -15.70 6.19 -8.85
N VAL A 33 -15.10 5.00 -8.69
CA VAL A 33 -15.50 4.04 -7.64
C VAL A 33 -15.30 4.63 -6.25
N ARG A 34 -14.15 5.28 -6.00
CA ARG A 34 -13.85 5.87 -4.68
C ARG A 34 -14.67 7.12 -4.38
N LEU A 35 -14.97 7.94 -5.38
CA LEU A 35 -15.89 9.08 -5.22
C LEU A 35 -17.28 8.59 -4.84
N LEU A 36 -17.81 7.58 -5.54
CA LEU A 36 -19.10 6.99 -5.21
C LEU A 36 -19.11 6.41 -3.79
N ALA A 37 -18.12 5.56 -3.46
CA ALA A 37 -18.00 4.96 -2.14
C ALA A 37 -17.81 6.02 -1.05
N GLY A 38 -16.99 7.06 -1.30
CA GLY A 38 -16.76 8.17 -0.38
C GLY A 38 -18.01 8.99 -0.09
N THR A 39 -18.81 9.26 -1.13
CA THR A 39 -20.10 9.94 -0.98
C THR A 39 -21.06 9.12 -0.13
N VAL A 40 -21.21 7.82 -0.45
CA VAL A 40 -22.12 6.93 0.31
C VAL A 40 -21.67 6.82 1.77
N LEU A 41 -20.39 6.62 2.04
CA LEU A 41 -19.87 6.51 3.41
C LEU A 41 -19.91 7.85 4.17
N HIS A 42 -19.77 8.97 3.49
CA HIS A 42 -19.91 10.29 4.12
C HIS A 42 -21.35 10.53 4.57
N LEU A 43 -22.31 10.32 3.67
CA LEU A 43 -23.76 10.46 3.98
C LEU A 43 -24.20 9.46 5.07
N TYR A 44 -23.71 8.23 5.01
CA TYR A 44 -23.97 7.25 6.06
C TYR A 44 -23.41 7.71 7.41
N SER A 45 -22.17 8.23 7.43
CA SER A 45 -21.56 8.76 8.64
C SER A 45 -22.35 9.92 9.24
N GLU A 46 -22.86 10.83 8.41
CA GLU A 46 -23.70 11.94 8.86
C GLU A 46 -25.02 11.41 9.45
N ALA A 47 -25.68 10.48 8.76
CA ALA A 47 -26.92 9.86 9.22
C ALA A 47 -26.78 9.12 10.57
N GLN A 48 -25.57 8.57 10.85
CA GLN A 48 -25.26 7.93 12.14
C GLN A 48 -24.77 8.92 13.23
N GLY A 49 -24.76 10.23 12.96
CA GLY A 49 -24.30 11.25 13.92
C GLY A 49 -22.79 11.40 14.06
N PHE A 50 -22.00 10.81 13.18
CA PHE A 50 -20.52 10.96 13.19
C PHE A 50 -20.02 12.18 12.43
N ALA A 51 -20.91 13.05 11.92
CA ALA A 51 -20.59 14.29 11.22
C ALA A 51 -19.59 14.11 10.06
N GLY A 52 -19.78 13.05 9.28
CA GLY A 52 -18.90 12.73 8.14
C GLY A 52 -17.56 12.08 8.50
N PHE A 53 -17.20 11.93 9.79
CA PHE A 53 -15.99 11.23 10.20
C PHE A 53 -16.13 9.71 10.09
N TYR A 54 -15.13 8.99 10.58
CA TYR A 54 -15.09 7.53 10.52
C TYR A 54 -16.36 6.90 11.10
N PRO A 55 -17.11 6.12 10.31
CA PRO A 55 -18.50 5.76 10.65
C PRO A 55 -18.63 4.63 11.68
N LEU A 56 -17.52 4.10 12.22
CA LEU A 56 -17.54 2.92 13.11
C LEU A 56 -17.02 3.24 14.51
N ALA A 57 -16.50 4.44 14.77
CA ALA A 57 -15.95 4.80 16.08
C ALA A 57 -15.94 6.31 16.31
N SER A 58 -16.31 6.74 17.51
CA SER A 58 -16.32 8.15 17.91
C SER A 58 -14.94 8.73 18.22
N GLY A 59 -13.98 7.90 18.65
CA GLY A 59 -12.60 8.29 19.01
C GLY A 59 -11.57 7.90 17.96
N SER A 60 -11.88 8.05 16.68
CA SER A 60 -11.03 7.62 15.58
C SER A 60 -9.91 8.60 15.23
N ASP A 61 -8.84 8.09 14.60
CA ASP A 61 -7.65 8.85 14.19
C ASP A 61 -7.99 10.06 13.31
N ASP A 62 -9.06 10.00 12.52
CA ASP A 62 -9.46 11.07 11.60
C ASP A 62 -9.88 12.34 12.35
N ARG A 63 -10.54 12.22 13.50
CA ARG A 63 -10.87 13.37 14.37
C ARG A 63 -9.62 13.98 14.98
N VAL A 64 -8.67 13.13 15.38
CA VAL A 64 -7.38 13.58 15.93
C VAL A 64 -6.61 14.36 14.85
N PHE A 65 -6.47 13.81 13.66
CA PHE A 65 -5.77 14.48 12.55
C PHE A 65 -6.47 15.79 12.15
N TRP A 66 -7.81 15.80 12.14
CA TRP A 66 -8.59 16.99 11.89
C TRP A 66 -8.32 18.10 12.91
N SER A 67 -8.43 17.79 14.20
CA SER A 67 -8.21 18.79 15.27
C SER A 67 -6.78 19.31 15.29
N GLN A 68 -5.79 18.43 15.10
CA GLN A 68 -4.38 18.82 15.01
C GLN A 68 -4.11 19.72 13.80
N ALA A 69 -4.72 19.43 12.64
CA ALA A 69 -4.57 20.27 11.45
C ALA A 69 -5.19 21.66 11.62
N GLN A 70 -6.33 21.76 12.31
CA GLN A 70 -6.95 23.05 12.64
C GLN A 70 -6.10 23.84 13.62
N SER A 71 -5.55 23.22 14.65
CA SER A 71 -4.62 23.87 15.59
C SER A 71 -3.39 24.42 14.87
N LEU A 72 -2.78 23.63 13.98
CA LEU A 72 -1.65 24.07 13.16
C LEU A 72 -2.01 25.24 12.25
N LEU A 73 -3.19 25.23 11.66
CA LEU A 73 -3.69 26.33 10.82
C LEU A 73 -3.87 27.61 11.63
N ALA A 74 -4.26 27.48 12.90
CA ALA A 74 -4.38 28.61 13.83
C ALA A 74 -3.02 29.06 14.44
N GLY A 75 -1.89 28.49 14.02
CA GLY A 75 -0.57 28.78 14.56
C GLY A 75 -0.29 28.14 15.93
N ILE A 76 -1.13 27.20 16.37
CA ILE A 76 -0.98 26.50 17.65
C ILE A 76 -0.36 25.12 17.37
N THR A 77 0.82 24.86 17.93
CA THR A 77 1.46 23.54 17.82
C THR A 77 0.86 22.57 18.84
N PRO A 78 0.22 21.48 18.42
CA PRO A 78 -0.28 20.44 19.33
C PRO A 78 0.86 19.82 20.15
N GLU A 79 0.59 19.45 21.42
CA GLU A 79 1.59 18.85 22.30
C GLU A 79 2.19 17.54 21.76
N ARG A 80 1.40 16.75 21.06
CA ARG A 80 1.83 15.47 20.46
C ARG A 80 1.33 15.35 19.03
N ILE A 81 2.27 15.24 18.10
CA ILE A 81 2.01 14.93 16.69
C ILE A 81 2.73 13.61 16.37
N PHE A 82 1.96 12.54 16.16
CA PHE A 82 2.50 11.19 15.92
C PHE A 82 3.02 10.97 14.50
N CYS A 83 2.65 11.82 13.55
CA CYS A 83 3.08 11.72 12.16
C CYS A 83 2.86 13.06 11.42
N PRO A 84 3.51 13.29 10.26
CA PRO A 84 3.39 14.55 9.52
C PRO A 84 2.02 14.80 8.84
N TYR A 85 1.07 13.88 8.89
CA TYR A 85 -0.19 14.01 8.19
C TYR A 85 -1.01 15.25 8.57
N PRO A 86 -1.09 15.70 9.84
CA PRO A 86 -1.73 16.95 10.20
C PRO A 86 -1.15 18.18 9.50
N TYR A 87 0.17 18.21 9.22
CA TYR A 87 0.79 19.30 8.46
C TYR A 87 0.34 19.30 7.00
N VAL A 88 0.20 18.11 6.39
CA VAL A 88 -0.35 17.98 5.03
C VAL A 88 -1.78 18.50 4.96
N LEU A 89 -2.60 18.14 5.95
CA LEU A 89 -3.98 18.63 6.04
C LEU A 89 -4.02 20.15 6.31
N SER A 90 -3.18 20.67 7.21
CA SER A 90 -3.10 22.10 7.50
C SER A 90 -2.73 22.91 6.25
N ALA A 91 -1.76 22.43 5.46
CA ALA A 91 -1.41 23.02 4.17
C ALA A 91 -2.58 22.98 3.17
N LEU A 92 -3.33 21.87 3.12
CA LEU A 92 -4.54 21.76 2.30
C LEU A 92 -5.61 22.77 2.77
N PHE A 93 -5.82 22.88 4.08
CA PHE A 93 -6.81 23.78 4.69
C PHE A 93 -6.44 25.26 4.55
N SER A 94 -5.16 25.60 4.43
CA SER A 94 -4.75 26.97 4.15
C SER A 94 -5.20 27.46 2.77
N VAL A 95 -5.41 26.53 1.82
CA VAL A 95 -5.84 26.83 0.44
C VAL A 95 -7.37 26.75 0.30
N PHE A 96 -8.00 25.71 0.86
CA PHE A 96 -9.42 25.42 0.65
C PHE A 96 -10.31 25.72 1.86
N GLY A 97 -9.73 26.23 2.94
CA GLY A 97 -10.40 26.32 4.24
C GLY A 97 -10.47 24.94 4.94
N PRO A 98 -10.82 24.92 6.26
CA PRO A 98 -10.99 23.67 7.01
C PRO A 98 -12.19 22.88 6.45
N SER A 99 -11.93 21.95 5.55
CA SER A 99 -12.95 21.14 4.88
C SER A 99 -12.64 19.66 4.99
N LEU A 100 -13.51 18.91 5.68
CA LEU A 100 -13.43 17.45 5.78
C LEU A 100 -13.50 16.80 4.40
N VAL A 101 -14.34 17.35 3.52
CA VAL A 101 -14.49 16.87 2.13
C VAL A 101 -13.19 17.05 1.35
N ALA A 102 -12.51 18.21 1.48
CA ALA A 102 -11.22 18.43 0.81
C ALA A 102 -10.16 17.40 1.25
N GLY A 103 -10.08 17.11 2.56
CA GLY A 103 -9.17 16.07 3.07
C GLY A 103 -9.51 14.66 2.55
N LYS A 104 -10.79 14.31 2.47
CA LYS A 104 -11.24 13.04 1.89
C LYS A 104 -10.94 12.97 0.40
N LEU A 105 -11.16 14.05 -0.36
CA LEU A 105 -10.84 14.11 -1.80
C LEU A 105 -9.33 13.93 -2.06
N LEU A 106 -8.46 14.49 -1.22
CA LEU A 106 -7.02 14.21 -1.27
C LEU A 106 -6.75 12.71 -1.15
N ASN A 107 -7.34 12.04 -0.17
CA ASN A 107 -7.15 10.62 0.05
C ASN A 107 -7.74 9.76 -1.08
N ILE A 108 -8.90 10.14 -1.63
CA ILE A 108 -9.50 9.52 -2.81
C ILE A 108 -8.56 9.62 -4.01
N ALA A 109 -7.98 10.79 -4.25
CA ALA A 109 -7.02 10.98 -5.34
C ALA A 109 -5.77 10.10 -5.14
N LEU A 110 -5.18 10.09 -3.93
CA LEU A 110 -4.05 9.24 -3.58
C LEU A 110 -4.39 7.74 -3.74
N GLY A 111 -5.56 7.31 -3.25
CA GLY A 111 -6.04 5.93 -3.40
C GLY A 111 -6.20 5.52 -4.87
N SER A 112 -6.61 6.45 -5.73
CA SER A 112 -6.74 6.20 -7.17
C SER A 112 -5.38 6.17 -7.88
N LEU A 113 -4.43 7.00 -7.45
CA LEU A 113 -3.03 6.97 -7.92
C LEU A 113 -2.33 5.67 -7.54
N ILE A 114 -2.65 5.06 -6.39
CA ILE A 114 -2.16 3.72 -6.01
C ILE A 114 -2.54 2.69 -7.07
N VAL A 115 -3.79 2.70 -7.53
CA VAL A 115 -4.25 1.81 -8.60
C VAL A 115 -3.48 2.05 -9.89
N SER A 116 -3.30 3.30 -10.27
CA SER A 116 -2.54 3.69 -11.47
C SER A 116 -1.09 3.18 -11.44
N ILE A 117 -0.38 3.36 -10.30
CA ILE A 117 0.98 2.86 -10.12
C ILE A 117 1.00 1.32 -10.12
N GLY A 118 0.03 0.67 -9.47
CA GLY A 118 -0.09 -0.78 -9.48
C GLY A 118 -0.26 -1.35 -10.89
N VAL A 119 -1.03 -0.67 -11.74
CA VAL A 119 -1.18 -0.99 -13.17
C VAL A 119 0.14 -0.79 -13.93
N LEU A 120 0.93 0.24 -13.60
CA LEU A 120 2.28 0.42 -14.17
C LEU A 120 3.22 -0.72 -13.75
N ILE A 121 3.17 -1.16 -12.48
CA ILE A 121 3.94 -2.32 -12.01
C ILE A 121 3.52 -3.58 -12.76
N ALA A 122 2.22 -3.85 -12.91
CA ALA A 122 1.73 -5.00 -13.69
C ALA A 122 2.19 -4.94 -15.15
N ARG A 123 2.20 -3.76 -15.75
CA ARG A 123 2.72 -3.54 -17.10
C ARG A 123 4.21 -3.82 -17.19
N GLU A 124 4.99 -3.38 -16.22
CA GLU A 124 6.42 -3.72 -16.16
C GLU A 124 6.63 -5.24 -16.11
N LEU A 125 5.87 -5.97 -15.29
CA LEU A 125 5.98 -7.44 -15.19
C LEU A 125 5.55 -8.18 -16.46
N THR A 126 4.78 -7.54 -17.34
CA THR A 126 4.21 -8.13 -18.56
C THR A 126 4.67 -7.44 -19.84
N ALA A 127 5.81 -6.73 -19.82
CA ALA A 127 6.27 -5.82 -20.88
C ALA A 127 6.42 -6.46 -22.27
N GLU A 128 6.56 -7.78 -22.37
CA GLU A 128 6.66 -8.50 -23.64
C GLU A 128 5.31 -8.64 -24.39
N ARG A 129 4.19 -8.22 -23.78
CA ARG A 129 2.86 -8.39 -24.32
C ARG A 129 2.22 -7.06 -24.69
N PRO A 130 1.67 -6.94 -25.92
CA PRO A 130 0.93 -5.75 -26.32
C PRO A 130 -0.31 -5.61 -25.45
N TYR A 131 -0.53 -4.40 -24.90
CA TYR A 131 -1.70 -4.10 -24.10
C TYR A 131 -2.94 -3.94 -24.97
N ASN A 132 -4.05 -4.59 -24.58
CA ASN A 132 -5.37 -4.42 -25.16
C ASN A 132 -6.41 -4.15 -24.04
N TRP A 133 -6.97 -2.97 -24.02
CA TRP A 133 -7.95 -2.56 -23.01
C TRP A 133 -9.27 -3.36 -23.07
N ARG A 134 -9.63 -3.90 -24.24
CA ARG A 134 -10.85 -4.71 -24.44
C ARG A 134 -10.71 -6.12 -23.89
N GLU A 135 -9.51 -6.57 -23.64
CA GLU A 135 -9.24 -7.88 -23.11
C GLU A 135 -9.25 -7.84 -21.57
N LEU A 136 -10.42 -8.04 -20.95
CA LEU A 136 -10.56 -8.04 -19.50
C LEU A 136 -9.65 -9.07 -18.79
N ARG A 137 -9.30 -10.17 -19.49
CA ARG A 137 -8.38 -11.20 -18.97
C ARG A 137 -6.91 -10.80 -19.10
N HIS A 138 -6.61 -9.66 -19.70
CA HIS A 138 -5.24 -9.16 -19.75
C HIS A 138 -4.71 -8.90 -18.34
N PRO A 139 -3.49 -9.37 -17.96
CA PRO A 139 -2.95 -9.22 -16.60
C PRO A 139 -2.99 -7.79 -16.03
N VAL A 140 -2.74 -6.80 -16.88
CA VAL A 140 -2.78 -5.38 -16.52
C VAL A 140 -4.19 -4.92 -16.16
N ASN A 141 -5.22 -5.39 -16.88
CA ASN A 141 -6.62 -5.07 -16.59
C ASN A 141 -7.09 -5.76 -15.31
N LEU A 142 -6.67 -7.02 -15.08
CA LEU A 142 -6.96 -7.72 -13.83
C LEU A 142 -6.31 -7.03 -12.63
N ALA A 143 -5.08 -6.53 -12.77
CA ALA A 143 -4.44 -5.76 -11.70
C ALA A 143 -5.23 -4.48 -11.38
N GLY A 144 -5.62 -3.72 -12.42
CA GLY A 144 -6.47 -2.55 -12.26
C GLY A 144 -7.80 -2.87 -11.57
N LEU A 145 -8.46 -3.96 -11.98
CA LEU A 145 -9.72 -4.41 -11.39
C LEU A 145 -9.54 -4.78 -9.90
N PHE A 146 -8.58 -5.66 -9.56
CA PHE A 146 -8.36 -6.13 -8.20
C PHE A 146 -8.04 -4.97 -7.25
N LEU A 147 -7.18 -4.05 -7.68
CA LEU A 147 -6.81 -2.88 -6.87
C LEU A 147 -7.96 -1.86 -6.74
N THR A 148 -8.82 -1.76 -7.75
CA THR A 148 -9.96 -0.85 -7.72
C THR A 148 -11.03 -1.29 -6.75
N ILE A 149 -11.34 -2.61 -6.72
CA ILE A 149 -12.41 -3.17 -5.89
C ILE A 149 -11.94 -3.68 -4.53
N TYR A 150 -10.63 -3.59 -4.21
CA TYR A 150 -10.10 -4.04 -2.93
C TYR A 150 -10.78 -3.30 -1.75
N PRO A 151 -11.60 -3.99 -0.91
CA PRO A 151 -12.55 -3.32 -0.01
C PRO A 151 -11.87 -2.40 0.99
N SER A 152 -10.84 -2.87 1.70
CA SER A 152 -10.12 -2.04 2.67
C SER A 152 -9.42 -0.85 2.02
N ALA A 153 -8.86 -1.00 0.81
CA ALA A 153 -8.24 0.12 0.10
C ALA A 153 -9.27 1.18 -0.31
N VAL A 154 -10.46 0.76 -0.75
CA VAL A 154 -11.57 1.69 -1.03
C VAL A 154 -12.02 2.38 0.24
N PHE A 155 -12.32 1.62 1.30
CA PHE A 155 -12.80 2.16 2.56
C PHE A 155 -11.83 3.16 3.17
N HIS A 156 -10.56 2.79 3.37
CA HIS A 156 -9.57 3.69 4.00
C HIS A 156 -9.20 4.90 3.15
N SER A 157 -9.27 4.80 1.81
CA SER A 157 -9.05 5.95 0.93
C SER A 157 -10.20 6.96 0.91
N THR A 158 -11.36 6.61 1.44
CA THR A 158 -12.52 7.52 1.55
C THR A 158 -12.66 8.18 2.92
N GLN A 159 -11.74 7.89 3.85
CA GLN A 159 -11.70 8.48 5.18
C GLN A 159 -10.56 9.50 5.31
N LEU A 160 -10.61 10.35 6.34
CA LEU A 160 -9.55 11.32 6.64
C LEU A 160 -8.39 10.64 7.39
N LEU A 161 -7.77 9.62 6.76
CA LEU A 161 -6.71 8.82 7.37
C LEU A 161 -5.41 8.94 6.57
N ARG A 162 -4.27 8.84 7.25
CA ARG A 162 -2.94 8.89 6.62
C ARG A 162 -2.62 7.69 5.72
N ASP A 163 -3.42 6.62 5.80
CA ASP A 163 -3.10 5.33 5.18
C ASP A 163 -2.98 5.42 3.66
N SER A 164 -3.82 6.20 2.99
CA SER A 164 -3.72 6.41 1.53
C SER A 164 -2.39 7.05 1.12
N LEU A 165 -1.93 8.06 1.87
CA LEU A 165 -0.64 8.71 1.60
C LEU A 165 0.53 7.75 1.87
N VAL A 166 0.47 7.00 2.96
CA VAL A 166 1.48 5.99 3.32
C VAL A 166 1.59 4.92 2.23
N VAL A 167 0.46 4.35 1.79
CA VAL A 167 0.45 3.31 0.75
C VAL A 167 0.90 3.88 -0.60
N PHE A 168 0.48 5.10 -0.95
CA PHE A 168 0.93 5.78 -2.16
C PHE A 168 2.45 5.94 -2.20
N LEU A 169 3.06 6.43 -1.12
CA LEU A 169 4.51 6.61 -1.04
C LEU A 169 5.25 5.27 -1.10
N GLY A 170 4.75 4.26 -0.38
CA GLY A 170 5.33 2.92 -0.39
C GLY A 170 5.27 2.25 -1.77
N ILE A 171 4.13 2.29 -2.45
CA ILE A 171 4.00 1.68 -3.79
C ILE A 171 4.78 2.46 -4.86
N ALA A 172 4.90 3.79 -4.71
CA ALA A 172 5.76 4.60 -5.57
C ALA A 172 7.24 4.24 -5.40
N ALA A 173 7.70 4.07 -4.16
CA ALA A 173 9.07 3.60 -3.88
C ALA A 173 9.30 2.20 -4.49
N ILE A 174 8.35 1.26 -4.34
CA ILE A 174 8.43 -0.08 -4.95
C ILE A 174 8.49 0.00 -6.48
N TYR A 175 7.69 0.86 -7.10
CA TYR A 175 7.70 1.07 -8.56
C TYR A 175 9.07 1.56 -9.05
N PHE A 176 9.64 2.58 -8.41
CA PHE A 176 10.95 3.09 -8.78
C PHE A 176 12.06 2.07 -8.52
N ALA A 177 12.02 1.33 -7.39
CA ALA A 177 12.93 0.23 -7.11
C ALA A 177 12.88 -0.84 -8.21
N LEU A 178 11.68 -1.20 -8.67
CA LEU A 178 11.48 -2.14 -9.76
C LEU A 178 12.13 -1.66 -11.07
N ARG A 179 12.00 -0.38 -11.39
CA ARG A 179 12.65 0.22 -12.58
C ARG A 179 14.17 0.19 -12.47
N ILE A 180 14.73 0.42 -11.27
CA ILE A 180 16.18 0.29 -11.03
C ILE A 180 16.62 -1.16 -11.26
N ILE A 181 15.89 -2.14 -10.72
CA ILE A 181 16.17 -3.57 -10.90
C ILE A 181 16.15 -3.95 -12.39
N ARG A 182 15.21 -3.43 -13.16
CA ARG A 182 15.13 -3.65 -14.62
C ARG A 182 16.26 -2.99 -15.41
N GLY A 183 17.05 -2.16 -14.78
CA GLY A 183 18.20 -1.52 -15.42
C GLY A 183 17.87 -0.27 -16.23
N TYR A 184 16.75 0.38 -15.92
CA TYR A 184 16.53 1.71 -16.50
C TYR A 184 17.67 2.64 -16.15
N ARG A 185 18.36 3.15 -17.18
CA ARG A 185 19.51 4.06 -17.04
C ARG A 185 18.99 5.48 -16.87
N GLY A 186 19.52 6.18 -15.88
CA GLY A 186 19.19 7.58 -15.61
C GLY A 186 19.02 7.87 -14.12
N VAL A 187 19.01 9.15 -13.77
CA VAL A 187 18.91 9.62 -12.38
C VAL A 187 17.48 9.53 -11.84
N TRP A 188 16.47 9.61 -12.70
CA TRP A 188 15.07 9.73 -12.29
C TRP A 188 14.54 8.56 -11.46
N PRO A 189 14.79 7.26 -11.79
CA PRO A 189 14.35 6.17 -10.93
C PRO A 189 14.97 6.23 -9.54
N TRP A 190 16.25 6.59 -9.42
CA TRP A 190 16.96 6.75 -8.14
C TRP A 190 16.43 7.94 -7.35
N PHE A 191 16.24 9.08 -8.00
CA PHE A 191 15.65 10.27 -7.38
C PHE A 191 14.23 9.99 -6.88
N GLY A 192 13.39 9.38 -7.74
CA GLY A 192 12.01 9.02 -7.38
C GLY A 192 11.96 8.02 -6.23
N TYR A 193 12.86 7.01 -6.22
CA TYR A 193 12.98 6.07 -5.11
C TYR A 193 13.39 6.76 -3.81
N GLY A 194 14.46 7.56 -3.85
CA GLY A 194 14.95 8.28 -2.69
C GLY A 194 13.91 9.23 -2.10
N LEU A 195 13.24 10.03 -2.95
CA LEU A 195 12.20 10.96 -2.52
C LEU A 195 11.01 10.21 -1.90
N ALA A 196 10.49 9.18 -2.59
CA ALA A 196 9.35 8.40 -2.11
C ALA A 196 9.69 7.68 -0.80
N LEU A 197 10.89 7.11 -0.69
CA LEU A 197 11.35 6.40 0.51
C LEU A 197 11.52 7.37 1.71
N THR A 198 12.12 8.54 1.49
CA THR A 198 12.31 9.56 2.56
C THR A 198 10.96 10.06 3.07
N LEU A 199 10.04 10.38 2.17
CA LEU A 199 8.70 10.76 2.57
C LEU A 199 7.97 9.60 3.27
N PHE A 200 8.10 8.37 2.76
CA PHE A 200 7.51 7.19 3.39
C PHE A 200 8.05 6.96 4.81
N TYR A 201 9.36 7.15 5.00
CA TYR A 201 10.01 7.07 6.31
C TYR A 201 9.39 8.05 7.31
N ALA A 202 9.14 9.29 6.92
CA ALA A 202 8.54 10.29 7.80
C ALA A 202 7.15 9.88 8.35
N PHE A 203 6.39 9.07 7.58
CA PHE A 203 5.06 8.60 8.00
C PHE A 203 5.07 7.22 8.68
N ARG A 204 6.00 6.33 8.28
CA ARG A 204 6.05 4.94 8.77
C ARG A 204 7.48 4.40 8.75
N PRO A 205 8.32 4.80 9.73
CA PRO A 205 9.77 4.52 9.75
C PRO A 205 10.12 3.05 9.58
N TYR A 206 9.48 2.16 10.35
CA TYR A 206 9.77 0.72 10.31
C TYR A 206 9.49 0.07 8.95
N ALA A 207 8.43 0.50 8.27
CA ALA A 207 8.07 -0.04 6.95
C ALA A 207 9.01 0.48 5.86
N ALA A 208 9.41 1.76 5.95
CA ALA A 208 10.39 2.34 5.03
C ALA A 208 11.77 1.69 5.22
N PHE A 209 12.18 1.43 6.47
CA PHE A 209 13.41 0.70 6.77
C PHE A 209 13.38 -0.73 6.22
N ALA A 210 12.28 -1.45 6.42
CA ALA A 210 12.09 -2.78 5.84
C ALA A 210 12.19 -2.76 4.31
N LEU A 211 11.57 -1.76 3.65
CA LEU A 211 11.65 -1.59 2.21
C LEU A 211 13.08 -1.27 1.74
N ALA A 212 13.77 -0.35 2.41
CA ALA A 212 15.14 0.02 2.08
C ALA A 212 16.11 -1.16 2.24
N THR A 213 16.04 -1.84 3.39
CA THR A 213 16.85 -3.03 3.67
C THR A 213 16.56 -4.15 2.67
N GLY A 214 15.29 -4.43 2.42
CA GLY A 214 14.90 -5.46 1.47
C GLY A 214 15.35 -5.16 0.05
N PHE A 215 15.26 -3.91 -0.39
CA PHE A 215 15.77 -3.49 -1.71
C PHE A 215 17.30 -3.63 -1.79
N THR A 216 18.01 -3.21 -0.74
CA THR A 216 19.46 -3.33 -0.66
C THR A 216 19.91 -4.79 -0.71
N LEU A 217 19.32 -5.67 0.13
CA LEU A 217 19.63 -7.10 0.14
C LEU A 217 19.33 -7.76 -1.22
N TYR A 218 18.22 -7.34 -1.85
CA TYR A 218 17.88 -7.85 -3.16
C TYR A 218 18.89 -7.43 -4.25
N LEU A 219 19.33 -6.19 -4.24
CA LEU A 219 20.37 -5.70 -5.16
C LEU A 219 21.71 -6.41 -4.95
N LEU A 220 22.10 -6.63 -3.69
CA LEU A 220 23.29 -7.39 -3.32
C LEU A 220 23.27 -8.81 -3.87
N TYR A 221 22.11 -9.47 -3.71
CA TYR A 221 21.93 -10.84 -4.20
C TYR A 221 21.91 -10.94 -5.72
N TYR A 222 21.26 -9.96 -6.40
CA TYR A 222 20.93 -10.07 -7.82
C TYR A 222 21.95 -9.41 -8.74
N ARG A 223 22.52 -8.28 -8.37
CA ARG A 223 23.39 -7.47 -9.26
C ARG A 223 24.85 -7.41 -8.86
N GLN A 224 25.19 -7.65 -7.62
CA GLN A 224 26.57 -7.72 -7.09
C GLN A 224 27.53 -6.60 -7.57
N THR A 225 27.04 -5.45 -8.03
CA THR A 225 27.91 -4.33 -8.42
C THR A 225 28.27 -3.51 -7.19
N ALA A 226 29.56 -3.26 -6.96
CA ALA A 226 30.06 -2.48 -5.84
C ALA A 226 29.38 -1.10 -5.72
N THR A 227 29.12 -0.44 -6.85
CA THR A 227 28.44 0.86 -6.89
C THR A 227 27.00 0.76 -6.35
N THR A 228 26.27 -0.29 -6.72
CA THR A 228 24.88 -0.50 -6.24
C THR A 228 24.86 -0.75 -4.74
N VAL A 229 25.82 -1.54 -4.24
CA VAL A 229 26.01 -1.80 -2.81
C VAL A 229 26.30 -0.51 -2.05
N LEU A 230 27.27 0.27 -2.53
CA LEU A 230 27.68 1.51 -1.88
C LEU A 230 26.55 2.55 -1.86
N VAL A 231 25.82 2.74 -2.97
CA VAL A 231 24.69 3.67 -3.03
C VAL A 231 23.57 3.22 -2.09
N SER A 232 23.29 1.91 -2.02
CA SER A 232 22.26 1.38 -1.13
C SER A 232 22.64 1.48 0.35
N LEU A 233 23.90 1.18 0.70
CA LEU A 233 24.44 1.36 2.04
C LEU A 233 24.49 2.84 2.44
N PHE A 234 24.93 3.71 1.54
CA PHE A 234 24.95 5.15 1.78
C PHE A 234 23.53 5.68 2.01
N GLY A 235 22.56 5.28 1.19
CA GLY A 235 21.15 5.64 1.38
C GLY A 235 20.59 5.11 2.70
N ALA A 236 20.91 3.88 3.08
CA ALA A 236 20.48 3.30 4.35
C ALA A 236 21.12 3.98 5.58
N LEU A 237 22.33 4.50 5.47
CA LEU A 237 23.03 5.21 6.54
C LEU A 237 22.66 6.69 6.63
N VAL A 238 22.49 7.34 5.49
CA VAL A 238 22.27 8.80 5.41
C VAL A 238 20.79 9.16 5.61
N ALA A 239 19.85 8.35 5.10
CA ALA A 239 18.43 8.63 5.27
C ALA A 239 18.00 8.72 6.75
N PRO A 240 18.43 7.80 7.65
CA PRO A 240 18.16 7.93 9.08
C PRO A 240 18.77 9.17 9.72
N TRP A 241 20.00 9.53 9.31
CA TRP A 241 20.68 10.72 9.83
C TRP A 241 19.98 12.01 9.40
N LEU A 242 19.52 12.10 8.14
CA LEU A 242 18.71 13.22 7.65
C LEU A 242 17.34 13.27 8.37
N ALA A 243 16.78 12.11 8.72
CA ALA A 243 15.49 12.02 9.44
C ALA A 243 15.62 12.34 10.95
N ASP A 244 16.82 12.36 11.49
CA ASP A 244 17.07 12.71 12.91
C ASP A 244 16.87 14.21 13.21
N TRP A 245 16.68 15.02 12.19
CA TRP A 245 16.40 16.46 12.30
C TRP A 245 14.93 16.77 12.65
N GLY A 246 14.13 15.77 12.99
CA GLY A 246 12.72 15.95 13.28
C GLY A 246 12.19 15.05 14.41
N PRO A 247 10.90 15.20 14.76
CA PRO A 247 10.25 14.38 15.79
C PRO A 247 10.18 12.89 15.46
N PHE A 248 10.65 12.48 14.25
CA PHE A 248 10.61 11.12 13.71
C PHE A 248 12.00 10.47 13.65
N ALA A 249 12.84 10.77 14.61
CA ALA A 249 14.24 10.44 14.70
C ALA A 249 14.57 8.93 14.62
N TRP A 250 15.78 8.63 14.09
CA TRP A 250 16.41 7.30 14.04
C TRP A 250 16.35 6.51 15.37
N ARG A 251 16.45 7.21 16.51
CA ARG A 251 16.33 6.60 17.83
C ARG A 251 15.05 5.76 18.01
N TYR A 252 13.96 6.12 17.32
CA TYR A 252 12.75 5.30 17.34
C TYR A 252 12.93 3.95 16.62
N LEU A 253 13.77 3.87 15.59
CA LEU A 253 14.08 2.59 14.96
C LEU A 253 14.93 1.69 15.87
N VAL A 254 15.88 2.26 16.60
CA VAL A 254 16.71 1.51 17.54
C VAL A 254 15.86 0.94 18.67
N MET A 255 14.91 1.70 19.18
CA MET A 255 13.95 1.22 20.18
C MET A 255 13.15 0.00 19.71
N PHE A 256 12.81 -0.11 18.43
CA PHE A 256 12.08 -1.25 17.87
C PHE A 256 12.93 -2.52 17.70
N VAL A 257 14.23 -2.48 17.91
CA VAL A 257 15.09 -3.67 17.87
C VAL A 257 15.18 -4.34 19.25
N GLU A 258 14.84 -3.64 20.32
CA GLU A 258 14.83 -4.19 21.68
C GLU A 258 13.57 -5.01 21.94
N PRO A 259 13.68 -6.30 22.35
CA PRO A 259 12.53 -7.17 22.61
C PRO A 259 11.51 -6.57 23.59
N VAL A 260 11.98 -5.97 24.67
CA VAL A 260 11.13 -5.33 25.68
C VAL A 260 10.32 -4.18 25.10
N THR A 261 10.92 -3.38 24.21
CA THR A 261 10.23 -2.26 23.55
C THR A 261 9.18 -2.78 22.54
N VAL A 262 9.47 -3.86 21.82
CA VAL A 262 8.50 -4.49 20.91
C VAL A 262 7.31 -5.03 21.69
N GLU A 263 7.55 -5.66 22.84
CA GLU A 263 6.50 -6.22 23.69
C GLU A 263 5.60 -5.12 24.27
N SER A 264 6.18 -4.10 24.90
CA SER A 264 5.43 -2.97 25.45
C SER A 264 4.66 -2.21 24.37
N PHE A 265 5.24 -2.02 23.19
CA PHE A 265 4.56 -1.38 22.07
C PHE A 265 3.35 -2.19 21.57
N ARG A 266 3.46 -3.53 21.53
CA ARG A 266 2.33 -4.41 21.18
C ARG A 266 1.22 -4.34 22.20
N GLU A 267 1.56 -4.32 23.50
CA GLU A 267 0.61 -4.30 24.60
C GLU A 267 -0.06 -2.94 24.76
N GLU A 268 0.71 -1.87 24.77
CA GLU A 268 0.20 -0.52 25.03
C GLU A 268 -0.53 0.09 23.83
N VAL A 269 -0.01 -0.11 22.60
CA VAL A 269 -0.53 0.57 21.41
C VAL A 269 -1.64 -0.25 20.73
N TYR A 270 -1.51 -1.58 20.72
CA TYR A 270 -2.39 -2.44 19.93
C TYR A 270 -3.35 -3.30 20.77
N ALA A 271 -3.17 -3.41 22.08
CA ALA A 271 -4.13 -4.12 22.93
C ALA A 271 -5.44 -3.35 23.15
N ILE A 272 -5.44 -2.04 22.86
CA ILE A 272 -6.58 -1.15 23.03
C ILE A 272 -7.57 -1.33 21.85
N GLY A 273 -8.87 -1.43 22.14
CA GLY A 273 -9.91 -1.32 21.10
C GLY A 273 -10.64 -2.61 20.71
N GLY A 274 -10.60 -3.69 21.49
CA GLY A 274 -11.48 -4.87 21.30
C GLY A 274 -11.17 -5.76 20.11
N SER A 275 -10.12 -5.47 19.33
CA SER A 275 -9.65 -6.28 18.17
C SER A 275 -8.25 -6.87 18.39
N ALA A 276 -7.79 -6.96 19.64
CA ALA A 276 -6.52 -7.59 19.98
C ALA A 276 -6.49 -9.08 19.59
N ILE A 277 -5.35 -9.54 19.07
CA ILE A 277 -5.15 -10.92 18.63
C ILE A 277 -5.14 -11.88 19.84
N GLY A 278 -4.74 -11.39 21.02
CA GLY A 278 -4.64 -12.18 22.26
C GLY A 278 -3.42 -13.10 22.30
N VAL A 279 -2.46 -12.91 21.40
CA VAL A 279 -1.18 -13.62 21.38
C VAL A 279 -0.07 -12.58 21.33
N THR A 280 0.80 -12.58 22.33
CA THR A 280 2.04 -11.81 22.37
C THR A 280 3.17 -12.62 21.72
N VAL A 281 4.17 -11.95 21.16
CA VAL A 281 5.38 -12.65 20.67
C VAL A 281 6.24 -13.00 21.87
N ASP A 282 6.50 -14.29 22.07
CA ASP A 282 7.32 -14.77 23.15
C ASP A 282 8.81 -14.69 22.78
N PHE A 283 9.55 -13.82 23.45
CA PHE A 283 11.00 -13.66 23.27
C PHE A 283 11.83 -14.48 24.29
N THR A 284 11.19 -15.22 25.20
CA THR A 284 11.88 -15.95 26.25
C THR A 284 12.55 -17.23 25.75
N SER A 285 12.04 -17.81 24.68
CA SER A 285 12.59 -19.03 24.05
C SER A 285 12.51 -18.98 22.52
N ILE A 286 13.46 -19.60 21.85
CA ILE A 286 13.46 -19.71 20.37
C ILE A 286 12.19 -20.42 19.89
N HIS A 287 11.76 -21.47 20.57
CA HIS A 287 10.55 -22.22 20.18
C HIS A 287 9.29 -21.36 20.38
N GLY A 288 9.16 -20.69 21.52
CA GLY A 288 8.07 -19.77 21.79
C GLY A 288 8.02 -18.62 20.79
N PHE A 289 9.19 -18.03 20.48
CA PHE A 289 9.29 -16.98 19.47
C PHE A 289 8.82 -17.46 18.09
N LEU A 290 9.34 -18.58 17.60
CA LEU A 290 8.98 -19.08 16.27
C LEU A 290 7.49 -19.41 16.16
N TRP A 291 6.90 -20.00 17.19
CA TRP A 291 5.47 -20.32 17.21
C TRP A 291 4.60 -19.08 17.25
N THR A 292 4.83 -18.17 18.20
CA THR A 292 4.02 -16.96 18.37
C THR A 292 4.20 -15.99 17.22
N TYR A 293 5.42 -15.87 16.67
CA TYR A 293 5.69 -15.05 15.50
C TYR A 293 5.01 -15.63 14.24
N ALA A 294 5.06 -16.95 14.03
CA ALA A 294 4.37 -17.60 12.92
C ALA A 294 2.86 -17.35 13.01
N TYR A 295 2.24 -17.52 14.17
CA TYR A 295 0.83 -17.21 14.37
C TYR A 295 0.51 -15.74 14.06
N SER A 296 1.32 -14.81 14.56
CA SER A 296 1.19 -13.37 14.26
C SER A 296 1.35 -13.08 12.78
N PHE A 297 2.29 -13.74 12.10
CA PHE A 297 2.53 -13.60 10.67
C PHE A 297 1.30 -14.02 9.83
N PHE A 298 0.77 -15.20 10.12
CA PHE A 298 -0.43 -15.69 9.42
C PHE A 298 -1.65 -14.83 9.72
N THR A 299 -1.79 -14.34 10.95
CA THR A 299 -2.86 -13.41 11.32
C THR A 299 -2.71 -12.05 10.62
N ALA A 300 -1.50 -11.51 10.56
CA ALA A 300 -1.24 -10.25 9.85
C ALA A 300 -1.52 -10.40 8.35
N MET A 301 -1.19 -11.55 7.79
CA MET A 301 -1.37 -11.81 6.37
C MET A 301 -2.81 -12.14 5.98
N PHE A 302 -3.48 -13.04 6.71
CA PHE A 302 -4.77 -13.61 6.32
C PHE A 302 -5.90 -13.37 7.32
N GLY A 303 -5.62 -12.84 8.49
CA GLY A 303 -6.66 -12.55 9.50
C GLY A 303 -7.65 -11.45 9.03
N PRO A 304 -8.83 -11.38 9.62
CA PRO A 304 -9.26 -12.22 10.73
C PRO A 304 -9.58 -13.65 10.30
N PHE A 305 -9.32 -14.61 11.18
CA PHE A 305 -9.83 -15.97 11.05
C PHE A 305 -11.18 -16.12 11.78
N ILE A 306 -11.95 -17.16 11.46
CA ILE A 306 -13.28 -17.38 12.05
C ILE A 306 -13.26 -17.37 13.57
N TRP A 307 -12.23 -17.96 14.20
CA TRP A 307 -12.07 -17.98 15.66
C TRP A 307 -11.63 -16.66 16.29
N GLN A 308 -11.29 -15.65 15.48
CA GLN A 308 -10.92 -14.31 15.91
C GLN A 308 -12.08 -13.31 15.85
N LEU A 309 -13.25 -13.76 15.44
CA LEU A 309 -14.43 -12.93 15.29
C LEU A 309 -15.03 -12.59 16.65
N ARG A 310 -14.69 -11.41 17.17
CA ARG A 310 -15.19 -10.89 18.46
C ARG A 310 -16.19 -9.74 18.30
N SER A 311 -16.30 -9.17 17.10
CA SER A 311 -17.19 -8.06 16.80
C SER A 311 -17.63 -8.06 15.34
N PRO A 312 -18.77 -7.45 15.00
CA PRO A 312 -19.22 -7.29 13.61
C PRO A 312 -18.21 -6.58 12.73
N VAL A 313 -17.48 -5.61 13.28
CA VAL A 313 -16.43 -4.84 12.56
C VAL A 313 -15.29 -5.76 12.12
N VAL A 314 -14.85 -6.67 12.99
CA VAL A 314 -13.83 -7.67 12.65
C VAL A 314 -14.36 -8.64 11.59
N ALA A 315 -15.65 -9.00 11.66
CA ALA A 315 -16.27 -9.90 10.68
C ALA A 315 -16.26 -9.33 9.24
N VAL A 316 -16.36 -8.00 9.07
CA VAL A 316 -16.23 -7.36 7.76
C VAL A 316 -14.87 -7.65 7.11
N GLY A 317 -13.81 -7.81 7.91
CA GLY A 317 -12.49 -8.18 7.43
C GLY A 317 -12.44 -9.57 6.74
N LEU A 318 -13.38 -10.47 7.02
CA LEU A 318 -13.47 -11.77 6.33
C LEU A 318 -13.81 -11.62 4.84
N VAL A 319 -14.59 -10.59 4.48
CA VAL A 319 -15.00 -10.33 3.09
C VAL A 319 -13.78 -10.23 2.16
N GLU A 320 -12.67 -9.71 2.68
CA GLU A 320 -11.43 -9.61 1.91
C GLU A 320 -10.44 -10.74 2.21
N SER A 321 -10.42 -11.26 3.44
CA SER A 321 -9.48 -12.32 3.82
C SER A 321 -9.78 -13.64 3.12
N LEU A 322 -11.05 -14.00 2.96
CA LEU A 322 -11.46 -15.23 2.27
C LEU A 322 -11.02 -15.28 0.80
N PRO A 323 -11.24 -14.25 -0.05
CA PRO A 323 -10.68 -14.24 -1.40
C PRO A 323 -9.17 -14.33 -1.42
N MET A 324 -8.48 -13.70 -0.45
CA MET A 324 -7.02 -13.76 -0.35
C MET A 324 -6.52 -15.18 -0.06
N LEU A 325 -7.23 -15.95 0.75
CA LEU A 325 -6.92 -17.38 0.97
C LEU A 325 -7.01 -18.21 -0.31
N LEU A 326 -7.94 -17.89 -1.21
CA LEU A 326 -8.07 -18.57 -2.51
C LEU A 326 -6.86 -18.34 -3.43
N PHE A 327 -6.11 -17.26 -3.24
CA PHE A 327 -4.90 -16.97 -4.00
C PHE A 327 -3.65 -17.70 -3.47
N ILE A 328 -3.70 -18.36 -2.30
CA ILE A 328 -2.55 -19.08 -1.73
C ILE A 328 -1.89 -20.03 -2.74
N PRO A 329 -2.61 -20.88 -3.51
CA PRO A 329 -1.96 -21.75 -4.48
C PRO A 329 -1.26 -20.99 -5.61
N ILE A 330 -1.74 -19.79 -5.95
CA ILE A 330 -1.12 -18.93 -6.95
C ILE A 330 0.19 -18.37 -6.41
N TRP A 331 0.19 -17.89 -5.17
CA TRP A 331 1.39 -17.36 -4.52
C TRP A 331 2.42 -18.44 -4.24
N ALA A 332 2.01 -19.59 -3.70
CA ALA A 332 2.90 -20.72 -3.45
C ALA A 332 3.62 -21.16 -4.74
N LYS A 333 2.89 -21.27 -5.85
CA LYS A 333 3.48 -21.57 -7.15
C LYS A 333 4.38 -20.44 -7.67
N GLY A 334 4.00 -19.17 -7.40
CA GLY A 334 4.82 -18.01 -7.69
C GLY A 334 6.13 -18.06 -6.92
N ILE A 335 6.07 -18.21 -5.60
CA ILE A 335 7.24 -18.34 -4.71
C ILE A 335 8.13 -19.50 -5.16
N TRP A 336 7.57 -20.68 -5.45
CA TRP A 336 8.32 -21.82 -5.95
C TRP A 336 9.08 -21.50 -7.24
N ARG A 337 8.41 -20.84 -8.20
CA ARG A 337 9.06 -20.40 -9.45
C ARG A 337 10.17 -19.40 -9.21
N LEU A 338 10.00 -18.50 -8.23
CA LEU A 338 11.01 -17.50 -7.87
C LEU A 338 12.27 -18.18 -7.32
N LEU A 339 12.08 -19.12 -6.42
CA LEU A 339 13.19 -19.88 -5.81
C LEU A 339 13.93 -20.72 -6.84
N THR A 340 13.22 -21.26 -7.86
CA THR A 340 13.81 -22.19 -8.85
C THR A 340 14.31 -21.49 -10.13
N ARG A 341 13.73 -20.37 -10.53
CA ARG A 341 14.01 -19.70 -11.82
C ARG A 341 14.68 -18.33 -11.72
N ARG A 342 15.04 -17.86 -10.53
CA ARG A 342 15.69 -16.55 -10.28
C ARG A 342 15.04 -15.40 -11.05
N SER A 343 13.70 -15.30 -11.03
CA SER A 343 13.00 -14.21 -11.70
C SER A 343 13.20 -12.91 -10.93
N GLY A 344 13.94 -11.94 -11.55
CA GLY A 344 14.37 -10.71 -10.91
C GLY A 344 13.23 -9.88 -10.29
N GLU A 345 12.30 -9.40 -11.10
CA GLU A 345 11.32 -8.40 -10.67
C GLU A 345 10.22 -8.97 -9.78
N ALA A 346 9.66 -10.11 -10.18
CA ALA A 346 8.60 -10.75 -9.41
C ALA A 346 9.13 -11.27 -8.05
N GLY A 347 10.41 -11.71 -8.01
CA GLY A 347 11.12 -12.08 -6.78
C GLY A 347 11.22 -10.93 -5.80
N PHE A 348 11.62 -9.78 -6.28
CA PHE A 348 11.68 -8.57 -5.49
C PHE A 348 10.33 -8.23 -4.87
N LEU A 349 9.25 -8.20 -5.65
CA LEU A 349 7.92 -7.85 -5.17
C LEU A 349 7.43 -8.79 -4.07
N LEU A 350 7.61 -10.11 -4.26
CA LEU A 350 7.24 -11.08 -3.22
C LEU A 350 8.11 -10.96 -1.98
N PHE A 351 9.42 -10.82 -2.14
CA PHE A 351 10.36 -10.67 -1.04
C PHE A 351 10.02 -9.46 -0.16
N ILE A 352 9.80 -8.28 -0.79
CA ILE A 352 9.43 -7.07 -0.08
C ILE A 352 8.08 -7.20 0.62
N SER A 353 7.10 -7.82 -0.03
CA SER A 353 5.78 -8.00 0.57
C SER A 353 5.83 -8.91 1.79
N LEU A 354 6.57 -10.01 1.72
CA LEU A 354 6.77 -10.91 2.86
C LEU A 354 7.54 -10.24 3.99
N LEU A 355 8.56 -9.45 3.67
CA LEU A 355 9.32 -8.70 4.65
C LEU A 355 8.45 -7.65 5.38
N LEU A 356 7.60 -6.92 4.65
CA LEU A 356 6.66 -5.97 5.23
C LEU A 356 5.62 -6.67 6.12
N ILE A 357 5.06 -7.80 5.70
CA ILE A 357 4.14 -8.59 6.54
C ILE A 357 4.88 -9.12 7.78
N GLY A 358 6.13 -9.56 7.63
CA GLY A 358 6.98 -9.98 8.75
C GLY A 358 7.18 -8.86 9.78
N ALA A 359 7.45 -7.65 9.33
CA ALA A 359 7.55 -6.49 10.19
C ALA A 359 6.21 -6.18 10.89
N ILE A 360 5.08 -6.23 10.17
CA ILE A 360 3.74 -6.05 10.77
C ILE A 360 3.49 -7.12 11.84
N ALA A 361 3.81 -8.38 11.57
CA ALA A 361 3.64 -9.50 12.50
C ALA A 361 4.44 -9.31 13.79
N LEU A 362 5.63 -8.71 13.68
CA LEU A 362 6.47 -8.41 14.85
C LEU A 362 5.87 -7.31 15.72
N PHE A 363 5.35 -6.24 15.11
CA PHE A 363 4.96 -5.03 15.84
C PHE A 363 3.47 -4.92 16.17
N SER A 364 2.58 -5.63 15.47
CA SER A 364 1.13 -5.47 15.64
C SER A 364 0.47 -6.72 16.20
N ALA A 365 -0.29 -6.52 17.28
CA ALA A 365 -1.15 -7.52 17.93
C ALA A 365 -2.64 -7.21 17.76
N ASN A 366 -3.03 -6.37 16.79
CA ASN A 366 -4.39 -5.90 16.60
C ASN A 366 -4.89 -6.16 15.18
N ILE A 367 -6.02 -6.85 15.02
CA ILE A 367 -6.60 -7.22 13.73
C ILE A 367 -7.00 -5.98 12.93
N GLY A 368 -7.65 -5.00 13.57
CA GLY A 368 -8.05 -3.77 12.89
C GLY A 368 -6.87 -2.96 12.39
N ALA A 369 -5.79 -2.89 13.18
CA ALA A 369 -4.54 -2.29 12.75
C ALA A 369 -3.90 -3.09 11.60
N ASN A 370 -3.87 -4.43 11.68
CA ASN A 370 -3.29 -5.28 10.63
C ASN A 370 -3.98 -5.08 9.28
N ILE A 371 -5.30 -4.91 9.25
CA ILE A 371 -6.05 -4.61 8.02
C ILE A 371 -5.54 -3.31 7.37
N ARG A 372 -5.23 -2.29 8.15
CA ARG A 372 -4.67 -1.01 7.66
C ARG A 372 -3.19 -1.13 7.27
N LEU A 373 -2.40 -1.81 8.11
CA LEU A 373 -0.96 -1.95 7.93
C LEU A 373 -0.60 -2.78 6.69
N ARG A 374 -1.37 -3.84 6.41
CA ARG A 374 -1.16 -4.73 5.26
C ARG A 374 -1.62 -4.17 3.92
N LEU A 375 -2.26 -2.99 3.87
CA LEU A 375 -2.70 -2.38 2.61
C LEU A 375 -1.57 -2.33 1.57
N LEU A 376 -0.36 -1.91 1.96
CA LEU A 376 0.77 -1.84 1.03
C LEU A 376 1.20 -3.22 0.51
N PRO A 377 1.59 -4.21 1.33
CA PRO A 377 1.99 -5.52 0.83
C PRO A 377 0.84 -6.25 0.12
N TRP A 378 -0.40 -6.06 0.52
CA TRP A 378 -1.54 -6.69 -0.16
C TRP A 378 -1.79 -6.11 -1.56
N ASN A 379 -1.63 -4.80 -1.76
CA ASN A 379 -1.67 -4.24 -3.11
C ASN A 379 -0.63 -4.92 -4.02
N VAL A 380 0.58 -5.17 -3.53
CA VAL A 380 1.62 -5.89 -4.29
C VAL A 380 1.25 -7.34 -4.54
N PHE A 381 0.70 -8.05 -3.54
CA PHE A 381 0.20 -9.42 -3.72
C PHE A 381 -0.94 -9.50 -4.74
N LEU A 382 -1.87 -8.54 -4.74
CA LEU A 382 -2.95 -8.48 -5.72
C LEU A 382 -2.44 -8.24 -7.14
N ILE A 383 -1.45 -7.38 -7.32
CA ILE A 383 -0.78 -7.18 -8.62
C ILE A 383 -0.15 -8.49 -9.09
N PHE A 384 0.60 -9.15 -8.20
CA PHE A 384 1.23 -10.44 -8.51
C PHE A 384 0.20 -11.52 -8.87
N ALA A 385 -0.88 -11.64 -8.08
CA ALA A 385 -1.97 -12.56 -8.34
C ALA A 385 -2.63 -12.30 -9.70
N ALA A 386 -2.91 -11.04 -10.01
CA ALA A 386 -3.50 -10.63 -11.28
C ALA A 386 -2.63 -11.02 -12.48
N VAL A 387 -1.32 -10.79 -12.39
CA VAL A 387 -0.37 -11.17 -13.44
C VAL A 387 -0.36 -12.68 -13.64
N GLN A 388 -0.22 -13.46 -12.56
CA GLN A 388 -0.18 -14.94 -12.65
C GLN A 388 -1.53 -15.52 -13.11
N PHE A 389 -2.65 -14.95 -12.68
CA PHE A 389 -3.98 -15.40 -13.08
C PHE A 389 -4.26 -15.09 -14.54
N GLY A 390 -3.96 -13.87 -15.00
CA GLY A 390 -4.12 -13.47 -16.39
C GLY A 390 -3.29 -14.35 -17.34
N GLU A 391 -2.05 -14.66 -16.97
CA GLU A 391 -1.21 -15.59 -17.75
C GLU A 391 -1.81 -16.99 -17.90
N ARG A 392 -2.45 -17.50 -16.84
CA ARG A 392 -3.12 -18.82 -16.89
C ARG A 392 -4.34 -18.81 -17.81
N LEU A 393 -5.19 -17.78 -17.68
CA LEU A 393 -6.40 -17.66 -18.49
C LEU A 393 -6.08 -17.59 -20.01
N GLN A 394 -5.02 -16.88 -20.36
CA GLN A 394 -4.60 -16.77 -21.76
C GLN A 394 -4.03 -18.07 -22.32
N LYS A 395 -3.29 -18.84 -21.50
CA LYS A 395 -2.77 -20.16 -21.92
C LYS A 395 -3.90 -21.17 -22.17
N SER A 396 -4.94 -21.13 -21.34
CA SER A 396 -6.09 -22.03 -21.50
C SER A 396 -6.91 -21.72 -22.76
N SER A 397 -7.07 -20.44 -23.13
CA SER A 397 -7.77 -20.03 -24.33
C SER A 397 -6.99 -20.33 -25.63
N GLY A 398 -5.66 -20.23 -25.61
CA GLY A 398 -4.80 -20.55 -26.76
C GLY A 398 -4.71 -22.05 -27.07
N GLN A 399 -4.96 -22.93 -26.12
CA GLN A 399 -5.02 -24.39 -26.34
C GLN A 399 -6.37 -24.87 -26.90
N SER A 400 -7.45 -24.14 -26.62
CA SER A 400 -8.80 -24.46 -27.14
C SER A 400 -8.95 -24.14 -28.63
N GLY A 401 -8.15 -23.25 -29.20
CA GLY A 401 -8.18 -22.90 -30.62
C GLY A 401 -7.30 -23.78 -31.54
N ARG A 402 -6.60 -24.78 -30.95
CA ARG A 402 -5.76 -25.73 -31.69
C ARG A 402 -6.33 -27.16 -31.76
N LYS A 403 -7.53 -27.38 -31.28
CA LYS A 403 -8.30 -28.61 -31.46
C LYS A 403 -9.45 -28.36 -32.43
#